data_4ae72eb8107f4985a10aa1991eebfdc7
#
_entry.id   4ae72eb8107f4985a10aa1991eebfdc7
#
_cell.length_a   1.000
_cell.length_b   1.000
_cell.length_c   1.000
_cell.angle_alpha   90.00
_cell.angle_beta   90.00
_cell.angle_gamma   90.00
#
_symmetry.space_group_name_H-M   'P 1'
#
loop_
_entity.id
_entity.type
_entity.pdbx_description
1 polymer ?
#
loop_
_entity_poly.entity_id
_entity_poly.type
_entity_poly.pdbx_seq_one_letter_code
_entity_poly.pdbx_strand_id
1 'polypeptide(L)'
;MNRNEFVKYYWKHYKFLEKQFLDTERYVAIEKDNYAVYSNEFLNLFVLICNEYDAITAEYCNSIKESARPLNMVDKNELLCENINGFKDLSISTKFKYDNIKILPFSKYKKDKTYDWWQAYNLVKHKRSNIDSDTKKPNYYKANLKNVLTALSALYIFLNKFYIEKCSSGTVNPDFVLNSDVFNDFQQ
;
A
#
# COMPACT_ATOMS: atom_id res chain seq x y z
N MET A 1 4.60 -19.87 3.82
CA MET A 1 4.33 -19.17 5.11
C MET A 1 2.98 -19.63 5.64
N ASN A 2 2.88 -19.94 6.93
CA ASN A 2 1.58 -20.23 7.55
C ASN A 2 0.94 -18.93 8.09
N ARG A 3 -0.35 -19.03 8.51
CA ARG A 3 -1.12 -17.86 8.99
C ARG A 3 -0.52 -17.21 10.25
N ASN A 4 0.06 -18.00 11.16
CA ASN A 4 0.68 -17.45 12.38
C ASN A 4 1.92 -16.62 12.05
N GLU A 5 2.76 -17.14 11.15
CA GLU A 5 3.95 -16.45 10.66
C GLU A 5 3.58 -15.16 9.95
N PHE A 6 2.54 -15.17 9.10
CA PHE A 6 2.03 -13.99 8.43
C PHE A 6 1.59 -12.91 9.44
N VAL A 7 0.78 -13.30 10.44
CA VAL A 7 0.35 -12.35 11.47
C VAL A 7 1.53 -11.76 12.23
N LYS A 8 2.53 -12.59 12.55
CA LYS A 8 3.72 -12.16 13.29
C LYS A 8 4.61 -11.22 12.47
N TYR A 9 4.82 -11.50 11.18
CA TYR A 9 5.81 -10.80 10.37
C TYR A 9 5.25 -9.61 9.60
N TYR A 10 3.97 -9.67 9.18
CA TYR A 10 3.36 -8.64 8.33
C TYR A 10 2.19 -7.92 8.98
N TRP A 11 1.20 -8.67 9.49
CA TRP A 11 -0.03 -8.05 9.99
C TRP A 11 0.19 -7.15 11.19
N LYS A 12 1.00 -7.54 12.17
CA LYS A 12 1.32 -6.69 13.32
C LYS A 12 2.01 -5.39 12.91
N HIS A 13 2.87 -5.45 11.90
CA HIS A 13 3.54 -4.25 11.39
C HIS A 13 2.56 -3.34 10.63
N TYR A 14 1.68 -3.92 9.81
CA TYR A 14 0.59 -3.16 9.20
C TYR A 14 -0.25 -2.40 10.25
N LYS A 15 -0.70 -3.07 11.31
CA LYS A 15 -1.47 -2.44 12.40
C LYS A 15 -0.71 -1.31 13.10
N PHE A 16 0.60 -1.44 13.22
CA PHE A 16 1.46 -0.37 13.73
C PHE A 16 1.48 0.84 12.79
N LEU A 17 1.67 0.63 11.48
CA LEU A 17 1.66 1.69 10.47
C LEU A 17 0.27 2.35 10.37
N GLU A 18 -0.79 1.57 10.39
CA GLU A 18 -2.17 2.04 10.39
C GLU A 18 -2.46 2.96 11.59
N LYS A 19 -2.02 2.56 12.79
CA LYS A 19 -2.16 3.38 13.99
C LYS A 19 -1.41 4.71 13.85
N GLN A 20 -0.16 4.68 13.38
CA GLN A 20 0.61 5.90 13.15
C GLN A 20 -0.08 6.80 12.11
N PHE A 21 -0.69 6.24 11.07
CA PHE A 21 -1.47 7.00 10.10
C PHE A 21 -2.68 7.67 10.76
N LEU A 22 -3.44 6.96 11.57
CA LEU A 22 -4.59 7.52 12.32
C LEU A 22 -4.16 8.60 13.32
N ASP A 23 -2.99 8.45 13.94
CA ASP A 23 -2.46 9.47 14.86
C ASP A 23 -2.19 10.82 14.17
N THR A 24 -2.00 10.83 12.84
CA THR A 24 -1.85 12.08 12.08
C THR A 24 -3.13 12.91 12.02
N GLU A 25 -4.31 12.30 12.24
CA GLU A 25 -5.60 12.99 12.26
C GLU A 25 -5.71 14.06 13.35
N ARG A 26 -4.86 13.98 14.38
CA ARG A 26 -4.74 15.04 15.40
C ARG A 26 -4.33 16.39 14.81
N TYR A 27 -3.69 16.41 13.64
CA TYR A 27 -3.13 17.60 13.02
C TYR A 27 -3.70 17.88 11.63
N VAL A 28 -4.13 16.85 10.91
CA VAL A 28 -4.65 16.93 9.55
C VAL A 28 -5.82 15.97 9.41
N ALA A 29 -7.02 16.50 9.21
CA ALA A 29 -8.20 15.67 8.95
C ALA A 29 -7.99 14.82 7.68
N ILE A 30 -8.36 13.53 7.80
CA ILE A 30 -8.20 12.57 6.69
C ILE A 30 -9.40 12.71 5.75
N GLU A 31 -9.33 13.69 4.88
CA GLU A 31 -10.36 14.06 3.90
C GLU A 31 -9.73 14.52 2.57
N LYS A 32 -10.53 14.58 1.51
CA LYS A 32 -10.04 14.90 0.16
C LYS A 32 -9.47 16.30 0.05
N ASP A 33 -10.01 17.26 0.76
CA ASP A 33 -9.55 18.65 0.73
C ASP A 33 -8.11 18.79 1.25
N ASN A 34 -7.70 17.87 2.11
CA ASN A 34 -6.35 17.81 2.69
C ASN A 34 -5.36 16.93 1.89
N TYR A 35 -5.73 16.41 0.75
CA TYR A 35 -4.89 15.49 -0.03
C TYR A 35 -3.51 16.04 -0.39
N ALA A 36 -3.37 17.35 -0.53
CA ALA A 36 -2.10 18.00 -0.86
C ALA A 36 -1.22 18.31 0.37
N VAL A 37 -1.74 18.11 1.59
CA VAL A 37 -0.99 18.35 2.82
C VAL A 37 0.15 17.34 2.92
N TYR A 38 1.34 17.82 3.16
CA TYR A 38 2.57 17.04 3.31
C TYR A 38 3.24 17.35 4.65
N SER A 39 4.00 16.40 5.19
CA SER A 39 4.72 16.56 6.45
C SER A 39 5.89 15.58 6.54
N ASN A 40 6.78 15.78 7.52
CA ASN A 40 7.82 14.79 7.84
C ASN A 40 7.20 13.46 8.30
N GLU A 41 6.07 13.49 9.00
CA GLU A 41 5.39 12.28 9.43
C GLU A 41 4.82 11.50 8.22
N PHE A 42 4.17 12.19 7.28
CA PHE A 42 3.75 11.56 6.04
C PHE A 42 4.92 11.03 5.21
N LEU A 43 6.08 11.70 5.23
CA LEU A 43 7.29 11.18 4.60
C LEU A 43 7.73 9.85 5.21
N ASN A 44 7.81 9.77 6.54
CA ASN A 44 8.22 8.57 7.26
C ASN A 44 7.25 7.42 6.97
N LEU A 45 5.95 7.67 7.14
CA LEU A 45 4.90 6.70 6.85
C LEU A 45 4.94 6.21 5.41
N PHE A 46 5.09 7.13 4.44
CA PHE A 46 5.13 6.79 3.03
C PHE A 46 6.26 5.83 2.70
N VAL A 47 7.46 6.10 3.23
CA VAL A 47 8.63 5.24 3.02
C VAL A 47 8.43 3.87 3.65
N LEU A 48 7.94 3.80 4.89
CA LEU A 48 7.72 2.54 5.59
C LEU A 48 6.65 1.70 4.92
N ILE A 49 5.50 2.28 4.59
CA ILE A 49 4.38 1.58 3.92
C ILE A 49 4.82 1.03 2.56
N CYS A 50 5.55 1.83 1.76
CA CYS A 50 6.03 1.38 0.46
C CYS A 50 7.07 0.26 0.57
N ASN A 51 7.93 0.28 1.58
CA ASN A 51 8.87 -0.81 1.84
C ASN A 51 8.13 -2.12 2.20
N GLU A 52 7.10 -2.07 3.04
CA GLU A 52 6.28 -3.24 3.35
C GLU A 52 5.52 -3.77 2.13
N TYR A 53 4.97 -2.86 1.31
CA TYR A 53 4.33 -3.25 0.07
C TYR A 53 5.31 -3.96 -0.89
N ASP A 54 6.54 -3.45 -0.99
CA ASP A 54 7.59 -4.07 -1.80
C ASP A 54 7.94 -5.48 -1.30
N ALA A 55 8.07 -5.63 0.02
CA ALA A 55 8.40 -6.92 0.65
C ALA A 55 7.30 -7.97 0.42
N ILE A 56 6.04 -7.65 0.72
CA ILE A 56 4.94 -8.62 0.58
C ILE A 56 4.65 -8.97 -0.88
N THR A 57 4.81 -8.01 -1.81
CA THR A 57 4.67 -8.29 -3.25
C THR A 57 5.80 -9.14 -3.78
N ALA A 58 7.03 -9.01 -3.25
CA ALA A 58 8.13 -9.89 -3.59
C ALA A 58 7.84 -11.34 -3.14
N GLU A 59 7.37 -11.53 -1.92
CA GLU A 59 6.96 -12.85 -1.40
C GLU A 59 5.87 -13.48 -2.28
N TYR A 60 4.86 -12.71 -2.64
CA TYR A 60 3.79 -13.19 -3.51
C TYR A 60 4.31 -13.61 -4.89
N CYS A 61 5.11 -12.75 -5.54
CA CYS A 61 5.68 -13.03 -6.85
C CYS A 61 6.59 -14.27 -6.83
N ASN A 62 7.42 -14.42 -5.80
CA ASN A 62 8.28 -15.59 -5.62
C ASN A 62 7.47 -16.89 -5.45
N SER A 63 6.27 -16.81 -4.86
CA SER A 63 5.36 -17.96 -4.75
C SER A 63 4.71 -18.38 -6.07
N ILE A 64 4.70 -17.50 -7.07
CA ILE A 64 4.20 -17.79 -8.43
C ILE A 64 5.35 -18.28 -9.32
N LYS A 65 6.45 -17.56 -9.31
CA LYS A 65 7.60 -17.82 -10.17
C LYS A 65 8.88 -17.46 -9.44
N GLU A 66 9.69 -18.47 -9.16
CA GLU A 66 11.02 -18.24 -8.62
C GLU A 66 11.87 -17.48 -9.63
N SER A 67 12.51 -16.41 -9.17
CA SER A 67 13.36 -15.56 -10.01
C SER A 67 14.81 -15.62 -9.54
N ALA A 68 15.74 -15.77 -10.47
CA ALA A 68 17.17 -15.76 -10.20
C ALA A 68 17.70 -14.39 -9.71
N ARG A 69 16.92 -13.32 -9.88
CA ARG A 69 17.23 -11.97 -9.42
C ARG A 69 16.00 -11.33 -8.74
N PRO A 70 16.20 -10.39 -7.81
CA PRO A 70 15.09 -9.62 -7.27
C PRO A 70 14.30 -8.91 -8.39
N LEU A 71 12.98 -9.06 -8.38
CA LEU A 71 12.10 -8.39 -9.33
C LEU A 71 11.96 -6.91 -8.94
N ASN A 72 12.07 -6.02 -9.92
CA ASN A 72 11.69 -4.62 -9.74
C ASN A 72 10.16 -4.47 -9.73
N MET A 73 9.64 -3.30 -9.40
CA MET A 73 8.19 -3.11 -9.28
C MET A 73 7.45 -3.20 -10.63
N VAL A 74 8.10 -2.94 -11.75
CA VAL A 74 7.48 -3.14 -13.09
C VAL A 74 7.29 -4.63 -13.34
N ASP A 75 8.35 -5.44 -13.15
CA ASP A 75 8.29 -6.90 -13.30
C ASP A 75 7.23 -7.52 -12.37
N LYS A 76 7.17 -7.06 -11.10
CA LYS A 76 6.14 -7.51 -10.14
C LYS A 76 4.74 -7.18 -10.63
N ASN A 77 4.50 -5.96 -11.08
CA ASN A 77 3.19 -5.52 -11.56
C ASN A 77 2.69 -6.30 -12.76
N GLU A 78 3.57 -6.64 -13.69
CA GLU A 78 3.23 -7.50 -14.84
C GLU A 78 2.78 -8.87 -14.34
N LEU A 79 3.59 -9.49 -13.48
CA LEU A 79 3.27 -10.80 -12.92
C LEU A 79 1.96 -10.79 -12.10
N LEU A 80 1.70 -9.73 -11.33
CA LEU A 80 0.45 -9.57 -10.56
C LEU A 80 -0.77 -9.41 -11.48
N CYS A 81 -0.65 -8.62 -12.55
CA CYS A 81 -1.72 -8.45 -13.54
C CYS A 81 -2.05 -9.75 -14.29
N GLU A 82 -1.07 -10.61 -14.54
CA GLU A 82 -1.25 -11.90 -15.19
C GLU A 82 -1.91 -12.94 -14.28
N ASN A 83 -1.65 -12.87 -12.98
CA ASN A 83 -2.04 -13.92 -12.01
C ASN A 83 -3.21 -13.54 -11.10
N ILE A 84 -3.58 -12.27 -11.02
CA ILE A 84 -4.71 -11.78 -10.22
C ILE A 84 -5.76 -11.20 -11.15
N ASN A 85 -6.88 -11.90 -11.29
CA ASN A 85 -8.00 -11.41 -12.10
C ASN A 85 -8.52 -10.07 -11.56
N GLY A 86 -8.73 -9.10 -12.46
CA GLY A 86 -9.22 -7.78 -12.10
C GLY A 86 -8.26 -6.96 -11.22
N PHE A 87 -6.95 -7.26 -11.20
CA PHE A 87 -5.98 -6.61 -10.32
C PHE A 87 -6.04 -5.07 -10.37
N LYS A 88 -6.22 -4.48 -11.57
CA LYS A 88 -6.29 -3.03 -11.74
C LYS A 88 -7.54 -2.39 -11.14
N ASP A 89 -8.59 -3.17 -10.98
CA ASP A 89 -9.91 -2.72 -10.52
C ASP A 89 -10.11 -2.95 -9.02
N LEU A 90 -9.13 -3.58 -8.35
CA LEU A 90 -9.16 -3.76 -6.91
C LEU A 90 -9.31 -2.41 -6.22
N SER A 91 -10.29 -2.30 -5.37
CA SER A 91 -10.62 -1.06 -4.67
C SER A 91 -10.98 -1.33 -3.22
N ILE A 92 -10.85 -0.30 -2.41
CA ILE A 92 -11.27 -0.31 -1.01
C ILE A 92 -11.82 1.06 -0.64
N SER A 93 -12.73 1.11 0.32
CA SER A 93 -13.26 2.37 0.86
C SER A 93 -12.84 2.54 2.31
N THR A 94 -12.66 3.79 2.73
CA THR A 94 -12.38 4.12 4.13
C THR A 94 -13.63 3.90 5.00
N LYS A 95 -13.41 3.69 6.31
CA LYS A 95 -14.48 3.59 7.33
C LYS A 95 -14.93 4.95 7.88
N PHE A 96 -14.38 6.05 7.39
CA PHE A 96 -14.71 7.38 7.92
C PHE A 96 -16.17 7.74 7.61
N LYS A 97 -16.93 8.10 8.66
CA LYS A 97 -18.37 8.32 8.54
C LYS A 97 -18.74 9.51 7.66
N TYR A 98 -17.88 10.52 7.62
CA TYR A 98 -18.14 11.78 6.93
C TYR A 98 -17.51 11.87 5.54
N ASP A 99 -16.48 11.08 5.26
CA ASP A 99 -15.84 11.00 3.94
C ASP A 99 -15.48 9.55 3.61
N ASN A 100 -16.45 8.84 3.03
CA ASN A 100 -16.20 7.49 2.53
C ASN A 100 -15.40 7.57 1.22
N ILE A 101 -14.08 7.54 1.37
CA ILE A 101 -13.15 7.67 0.23
C ILE A 101 -12.97 6.31 -0.43
N LYS A 102 -13.47 6.16 -1.65
CA LYS A 102 -13.14 5.00 -2.50
C LYS A 102 -11.78 5.18 -3.16
N ILE A 103 -10.90 4.20 -3.00
CA ILE A 103 -9.51 4.20 -3.49
C ILE A 103 -9.31 3.01 -4.42
N LEU A 104 -8.74 3.25 -5.60
CA LEU A 104 -8.31 2.25 -6.58
C LEU A 104 -6.80 2.36 -6.76
N PRO A 105 -6.00 1.76 -5.89
CA PRO A 105 -4.55 2.03 -5.85
C PRO A 105 -3.81 1.54 -7.09
N PHE A 106 -4.40 0.63 -7.87
CA PHE A 106 -3.78 -0.01 -9.03
C PHE A 106 -4.34 0.45 -10.38
N SER A 107 -5.38 1.31 -10.38
CA SER A 107 -6.14 1.69 -11.59
C SER A 107 -5.33 2.39 -12.67
N LYS A 108 -4.26 3.10 -12.29
CA LYS A 108 -3.40 3.84 -13.23
C LYS A 108 -2.18 3.06 -13.71
N TYR A 109 -2.15 1.77 -13.47
CA TYR A 109 -1.10 0.92 -13.99
C TYR A 109 -1.08 0.97 -15.53
N LYS A 110 0.10 1.20 -16.10
CA LYS A 110 0.38 1.08 -17.53
C LYS A 110 1.53 0.08 -17.71
N LYS A 111 1.50 -0.64 -18.83
CA LYS A 111 2.62 -1.53 -19.19
C LYS A 111 3.93 -0.71 -19.18
N ASP A 112 4.99 -1.30 -18.71
CA ASP A 112 6.33 -0.69 -18.57
C ASP A 112 6.41 0.49 -17.59
N LYS A 113 5.36 0.72 -16.76
CA LYS A 113 5.32 1.77 -15.74
C LYS A 113 4.80 1.21 -14.42
N THR A 114 4.95 2.01 -13.38
CA THR A 114 4.37 1.72 -12.07
C THR A 114 3.19 2.64 -11.77
N TYR A 115 2.52 2.44 -10.64
CA TYR A 115 1.44 3.31 -10.15
C TYR A 115 1.95 4.72 -9.87
N ASP A 116 1.07 5.73 -9.97
CA ASP A 116 1.42 7.13 -9.70
C ASP A 116 2.01 7.31 -8.28
N TRP A 117 1.40 6.68 -7.27
CA TRP A 117 1.90 6.75 -5.89
C TRP A 117 3.26 6.06 -5.71
N TRP A 118 3.54 4.97 -6.45
CA TRP A 118 4.85 4.32 -6.41
C TRP A 118 5.93 5.16 -7.10
N GLN A 119 5.59 5.82 -8.20
CA GLN A 119 6.48 6.79 -8.83
C GLN A 119 6.77 7.96 -7.89
N ALA A 120 5.75 8.48 -7.20
CA ALA A 120 5.90 9.51 -6.17
C ALA A 120 6.84 9.05 -5.05
N TYR A 121 6.70 7.81 -4.57
CA TYR A 121 7.62 7.22 -3.59
C TYR A 121 9.07 7.20 -4.09
N ASN A 122 9.33 6.74 -5.30
CA ASN A 122 10.67 6.72 -5.87
C ASN A 122 11.28 8.13 -5.99
N LEU A 123 10.49 9.12 -6.36
CA LEU A 123 10.93 10.52 -6.41
C LEU A 123 11.27 11.06 -5.02
N VAL A 124 10.43 10.78 -4.03
CA VAL A 124 10.66 11.15 -2.63
C VAL A 124 11.91 10.46 -2.07
N LYS A 125 12.09 9.19 -2.36
CA LYS A 125 13.21 8.38 -1.86
C LYS A 125 14.56 8.80 -2.46
N HIS A 126 14.62 8.99 -3.78
CA HIS A 126 15.89 9.12 -4.51
C HIS A 126 16.19 10.54 -5.01
N LYS A 127 15.17 11.40 -5.13
CA LYS A 127 15.26 12.72 -5.76
C LYS A 127 14.45 13.78 -4.99
N ARG A 128 14.48 13.71 -3.65
CA ARG A 128 13.60 14.46 -2.75
C ARG A 128 13.64 15.98 -2.98
N SER A 129 14.82 16.54 -3.15
CA SER A 129 15.05 17.98 -3.34
C SER A 129 14.86 18.45 -4.80
N ASN A 130 14.77 17.52 -5.77
CA ASN A 130 14.62 17.91 -7.17
C ASN A 130 13.24 18.53 -7.39
N ILE A 131 13.21 19.56 -8.23
CA ILE A 131 11.97 20.26 -8.61
C ILE A 131 11.22 19.42 -9.64
N ASP A 132 9.97 19.14 -9.34
CA ASP A 132 9.04 18.51 -10.26
C ASP A 132 8.69 19.46 -11.40
N SER A 133 8.75 18.99 -12.65
CA SER A 133 8.54 19.80 -13.86
C SER A 133 7.15 20.41 -13.95
N ASP A 134 6.14 19.69 -13.44
CA ASP A 134 4.73 20.04 -13.60
C ASP A 134 4.27 20.97 -12.47
N THR A 135 4.59 20.61 -11.23
CA THR A 135 4.13 21.34 -10.04
C THR A 135 5.05 22.50 -9.65
N LYS A 136 6.28 22.55 -10.21
CA LYS A 136 7.34 23.52 -9.82
C LYS A 136 7.69 23.47 -8.33
N LYS A 137 7.42 22.34 -7.64
CA LYS A 137 7.70 22.14 -6.22
C LYS A 137 8.71 20.99 -6.05
N PRO A 138 9.48 20.95 -4.95
CA PRO A 138 10.33 19.81 -4.63
C PRO A 138 9.53 18.52 -4.54
N ASN A 139 10.12 17.39 -4.94
CA ASN A 139 9.48 16.08 -4.84
C ASN A 139 9.09 15.70 -3.42
N TYR A 140 9.69 16.31 -2.40
CA TYR A 140 9.27 16.18 -1.00
C TYR A 140 7.76 16.37 -0.80
N TYR A 141 7.12 17.28 -1.56
CA TYR A 141 5.68 17.55 -1.50
C TYR A 141 4.80 16.37 -1.94
N LYS A 142 5.40 15.37 -2.58
CA LYS A 142 4.72 14.13 -2.95
C LYS A 142 4.52 13.18 -1.75
N ALA A 143 5.22 13.40 -0.63
CA ALA A 143 4.94 12.73 0.63
C ALA A 143 3.72 13.38 1.32
N ASN A 144 2.57 13.28 0.68
CA ASN A 144 1.32 13.93 1.07
C ASN A 144 0.26 12.90 1.48
N LEU A 145 -0.79 13.39 2.14
CA LEU A 145 -1.90 12.56 2.63
C LEU A 145 -2.46 11.62 1.55
N LYS A 146 -2.68 12.12 0.32
CA LYS A 146 -3.21 11.30 -0.77
C LYS A 146 -2.34 10.09 -1.07
N ASN A 147 -1.04 10.30 -1.22
CA ASN A 147 -0.11 9.23 -1.59
C ASN A 147 0.08 8.24 -0.45
N VAL A 148 0.14 8.72 0.81
CA VAL A 148 0.23 7.85 2.00
C VAL A 148 -1.01 6.98 2.13
N LEU A 149 -2.22 7.58 2.06
CA LEU A 149 -3.49 6.85 2.14
C LEU A 149 -3.62 5.83 1.00
N THR A 150 -3.22 6.20 -0.22
CA THR A 150 -3.26 5.29 -1.37
C THR A 150 -2.28 4.13 -1.20
N ALA A 151 -1.06 4.38 -0.74
CA ALA A 151 -0.09 3.33 -0.48
C ALA A 151 -0.55 2.39 0.66
N LEU A 152 -1.13 2.93 1.73
CA LEU A 152 -1.67 2.15 2.84
C LEU A 152 -2.83 1.26 2.38
N SER A 153 -3.71 1.78 1.51
CA SER A 153 -4.80 0.99 0.92
C SER A 153 -4.28 -0.14 0.03
N ALA A 154 -3.23 0.11 -0.76
CA ALA A 154 -2.58 -0.92 -1.57
C ALA A 154 -1.98 -2.03 -0.71
N LEU A 155 -1.28 -1.65 0.37
CA LEU A 155 -0.71 -2.59 1.32
C LEU A 155 -1.82 -3.44 1.98
N TYR A 156 -2.91 -2.84 2.46
CA TYR A 156 -4.02 -3.55 3.08
C TYR A 156 -4.67 -4.56 2.13
N ILE A 157 -5.02 -4.15 0.91
CA ILE A 157 -5.58 -5.04 -0.12
C ILE A 157 -4.64 -6.22 -0.34
N PHE A 158 -3.34 -5.94 -0.50
CA PHE A 158 -2.37 -6.96 -0.85
C PHE A 158 -2.09 -7.94 0.29
N LEU A 159 -2.07 -7.48 1.53
CA LEU A 159 -1.96 -8.34 2.72
C LEU A 159 -3.16 -9.29 2.82
N ASN A 160 -4.38 -8.81 2.57
CA ASN A 160 -5.57 -9.67 2.54
C ASN A 160 -5.47 -10.74 1.45
N LYS A 161 -5.09 -10.35 0.23
CA LYS A 161 -4.91 -11.32 -0.87
C LYS A 161 -3.84 -12.35 -0.53
N PHE A 162 -2.69 -11.92 -0.04
CA PHE A 162 -1.63 -12.85 0.36
C PHE A 162 -2.09 -13.82 1.45
N TYR A 163 -2.76 -13.31 2.48
CA TYR A 163 -3.28 -14.14 3.57
C TYR A 163 -4.23 -15.23 3.09
N ILE A 164 -5.15 -14.87 2.21
CA ILE A 164 -6.17 -15.79 1.71
C ILE A 164 -5.59 -16.80 0.72
N GLU A 165 -4.76 -16.34 -0.21
CA GLU A 165 -4.31 -17.15 -1.35
C GLU A 165 -3.00 -17.92 -1.11
N LYS A 166 -2.13 -17.41 -0.23
CA LYS A 166 -0.75 -17.91 -0.08
C LYS A 166 -0.43 -18.46 1.31
N CYS A 167 -1.23 -18.14 2.33
CA CYS A 167 -0.98 -18.66 3.66
C CYS A 167 -1.67 -20.02 3.85
N SER A 168 -0.87 -21.04 4.17
CA SER A 168 -1.40 -22.33 4.59
C SER A 168 -2.15 -22.22 5.93
N SER A 169 -3.05 -23.18 6.22
CA SER A 169 -3.72 -23.26 7.50
C SER A 169 -2.71 -23.29 8.65
N GLY A 170 -2.99 -22.53 9.70
CA GLY A 170 -2.18 -22.47 10.93
C GLY A 170 -3.09 -22.56 12.14
N THR A 171 -2.51 -22.53 13.33
CA THR A 171 -3.23 -22.55 14.62
C THR A 171 -3.84 -21.22 15.01
N VAL A 172 -3.87 -20.24 14.12
CA VAL A 172 -4.62 -18.99 14.34
C VAL A 172 -6.09 -19.34 14.54
N ASN A 173 -6.70 -18.68 15.53
CA ASN A 173 -8.15 -18.79 15.74
C ASN A 173 -8.87 -18.72 14.38
N PRO A 174 -9.73 -19.72 14.06
CA PRO A 174 -10.48 -19.72 12.80
C PRO A 174 -11.27 -18.43 12.54
N ASP A 175 -11.67 -17.73 13.60
CA ASP A 175 -12.41 -16.46 13.55
C ASP A 175 -11.50 -15.23 13.35
N PHE A 176 -10.18 -15.42 13.20
CA PHE A 176 -9.28 -14.30 12.99
C PHE A 176 -9.43 -13.71 11.58
N VAL A 177 -9.96 -12.52 11.54
CA VAL A 177 -10.13 -11.72 10.31
C VAL A 177 -9.12 -10.56 10.30
N LEU A 178 -8.56 -10.28 9.15
CA LEU A 178 -7.71 -9.10 8.96
C LEU A 178 -8.58 -7.84 8.94
N ASN A 179 -8.72 -7.19 10.10
CA ASN A 179 -9.58 -6.03 10.27
C ASN A 179 -8.78 -4.73 10.36
N SER A 180 -9.05 -3.78 9.47
CA SER A 180 -8.48 -2.45 9.44
C SER A 180 -9.34 -1.46 10.24
N ASP A 181 -8.71 -0.48 10.89
CA ASP A 181 -9.42 0.64 11.52
C ASP A 181 -9.64 1.80 10.53
N VAL A 182 -8.89 1.81 9.42
CA VAL A 182 -9.00 2.81 8.33
C VAL A 182 -9.94 2.36 7.22
N PHE A 183 -9.88 1.07 6.83
CA PHE A 183 -10.58 0.55 5.65
C PHE A 183 -11.71 -0.42 6.00
N ASN A 184 -12.73 -0.44 5.16
CA ASN A 184 -13.76 -1.49 5.18
C ASN A 184 -13.14 -2.86 4.90
N ASP A 185 -13.89 -3.92 5.21
CA ASP A 185 -13.42 -5.27 4.94
C ASP A 185 -13.20 -5.45 3.43
N PHE A 186 -12.07 -6.06 3.08
CA PHE A 186 -11.73 -6.31 1.70
C PHE A 186 -12.62 -7.46 1.18
N GLN A 187 -13.47 -7.12 0.22
CA GLN A 187 -14.29 -8.10 -0.51
C GLN A 187 -13.57 -8.48 -1.81
N GLN A 188 -13.42 -9.78 -2.02
CA GLN A 188 -12.82 -10.33 -3.25
C GLN A 188 -13.81 -10.29 -4.42
#